data_972004051b1b0458d41cb2b0d937fbd4
#
_entry.id   972004051b1b0458d41cb2b0d937fbd4
#
_cell.length_a   1.000
_cell.length_b   1.000
_cell.length_c   1.000
_cell.angle_alpha   90.00
_cell.angle_beta   90.00
_cell.angle_gamma   90.00
#
_symmetry.space_group_name_H-M   'P 1'
#
loop_
_entity.id
_entity.type
_entity.pdbx_description
1 polymer ?
#
loop_
_entity_poly.entity_id
_entity_poly.type
_entity_poly.pdbx_seq_one_letter_code
_entity_poly.pdbx_strand_id
1 'polypeptide(L)'
;MEEFQSDLPGYRGHHEQNMALTGIGYARAMRRKQIFIATSSVGPGATNMVTAAAVAMSNRLPLLLIPGDTFSSRLPDPVLQQVENFTSPTETQNDAFKSVSKYFDRITRPEQILSSLPQAIQVMLDPADCGPATISMSQD
;
A
#
# COMPACT_ATOMS: atom_id res chain seq x y z
N MET A 1 15.64 -2.79 5.27
CA MET A 1 15.77 -2.04 4.00
C MET A 1 17.22 -1.67 3.69
N GLU A 2 18.06 -1.43 4.67
CA GLU A 2 19.49 -1.09 4.42
C GLU A 2 20.27 -2.23 3.75
N GLU A 3 19.95 -3.48 4.08
CA GLU A 3 20.65 -4.68 3.57
C GLU A 3 20.47 -4.91 2.06
N PHE A 4 19.35 -4.47 1.48
CA PHE A 4 19.03 -4.68 0.06
C PHE A 4 18.96 -3.37 -0.74
N GLN A 5 19.58 -2.32 -0.26
CA GLN A 5 19.47 -0.98 -0.87
C GLN A 5 20.09 -0.90 -2.27
N SER A 6 21.03 -1.81 -2.60
CA SER A 6 21.57 -1.92 -3.95
C SER A 6 20.58 -2.49 -4.96
N ASP A 7 19.69 -3.39 -4.51
CA ASP A 7 18.77 -4.11 -5.37
C ASP A 7 17.41 -3.41 -5.43
N LEU A 8 17.00 -2.78 -4.32
CA LEU A 8 15.77 -2.01 -4.20
C LEU A 8 16.06 -0.65 -3.54
N PRO A 9 16.41 0.38 -4.31
CA PRO A 9 16.73 1.70 -3.77
C PRO A 9 15.55 2.30 -3.00
N GLY A 10 15.78 2.69 -1.77
CA GLY A 10 14.79 3.33 -0.91
C GLY A 10 14.96 4.85 -0.87
N TYR A 11 13.87 5.57 -1.05
CA TYR A 11 13.81 7.03 -0.96
C TYR A 11 12.87 7.45 0.16
N ARG A 12 13.35 8.29 1.06
CA ARG A 12 12.54 8.83 2.14
C ARG A 12 11.84 10.10 1.69
N GLY A 13 10.51 10.07 1.63
CA GLY A 13 9.70 11.26 1.36
C GLY A 13 9.28 11.97 2.66
N HIS A 14 8.77 13.19 2.50
CA HIS A 14 8.30 14.03 3.62
C HIS A 14 6.78 13.95 3.84
N HIS A 15 6.05 13.37 2.89
CA HIS A 15 4.59 13.29 2.92
C HIS A 15 4.12 12.07 2.11
N GLU A 16 3.30 11.23 2.71
CA GLU A 16 2.92 9.92 2.15
C GLU A 16 2.17 10.06 0.82
N GLN A 17 1.22 10.99 0.73
CA GLN A 17 0.51 11.26 -0.52
C GLN A 17 1.47 11.67 -1.64
N ASN A 18 2.45 12.54 -1.34
CA ASN A 18 3.41 13.00 -2.34
C ASN A 18 4.33 11.86 -2.81
N MET A 19 4.75 10.97 -1.90
CA MET A 19 5.52 9.79 -2.27
C MET A 19 4.74 8.90 -3.24
N ALA A 20 3.48 8.60 -2.92
CA ALA A 20 2.64 7.78 -3.76
C ALA A 20 2.33 8.45 -5.12
N LEU A 21 2.09 9.78 -5.14
CA LEU A 21 1.94 10.55 -6.39
C LEU A 21 3.22 10.57 -7.23
N THR A 22 4.39 10.62 -6.59
CA THR A 22 5.68 10.46 -7.28
C THR A 22 5.78 9.11 -7.97
N GLY A 23 5.31 8.05 -7.31
CA GLY A 23 5.23 6.71 -7.90
C GLY A 23 4.36 6.66 -9.15
N ILE A 24 3.25 7.40 -9.16
CA ILE A 24 2.37 7.52 -10.34
C ILE A 24 3.10 8.24 -11.48
N GLY A 25 3.79 9.33 -11.17
CA GLY A 25 4.63 10.06 -12.14
C GLY A 25 5.71 9.17 -12.74
N TYR A 26 6.38 8.40 -11.90
CA TYR A 26 7.38 7.43 -12.31
C TYR A 26 6.81 6.35 -13.23
N ALA A 27 5.71 5.71 -12.85
CA ALA A 27 5.05 4.68 -13.65
C ALA A 27 4.63 5.21 -15.04
N ARG A 28 4.17 6.47 -15.09
CA ARG A 28 3.81 7.14 -16.35
C ARG A 28 5.05 7.39 -17.22
N ALA A 29 6.14 7.91 -16.65
CA ALA A 29 7.40 8.15 -17.33
C ALA A 29 7.99 6.85 -17.89
N MET A 30 7.90 5.77 -17.13
CA MET A 30 8.36 4.43 -17.52
C MET A 30 7.35 3.68 -18.41
N ARG A 31 6.27 4.34 -18.85
CA ARG A 31 5.23 3.74 -19.71
C ARG A 31 4.65 2.45 -19.13
N ARG A 32 4.41 2.42 -17.82
CA ARG A 32 3.90 1.28 -17.03
C ARG A 32 4.80 0.04 -17.02
N LYS A 33 6.06 0.13 -17.47
CA LYS A 33 7.00 -0.99 -17.49
C LYS A 33 7.69 -1.24 -16.16
N GLN A 34 7.60 -0.30 -15.23
CA GLN A 34 8.16 -0.40 -13.90
C GLN A 34 7.14 0.06 -12.86
N ILE A 35 7.17 -0.60 -11.71
CA ILE A 35 6.28 -0.35 -10.59
C ILE A 35 7.06 0.39 -9.51
N PHE A 36 6.44 1.40 -8.92
CA PHE A 36 6.93 2.08 -7.74
C PHE A 36 6.20 1.53 -6.51
N ILE A 37 6.92 1.40 -5.39
CA ILE A 37 6.37 0.95 -4.12
C ILE A 37 6.34 2.16 -3.17
N ALA A 38 5.20 2.43 -2.56
CA ALA A 38 5.08 3.42 -1.50
C ALA A 38 4.60 2.73 -0.22
N THR A 39 5.30 3.00 0.87
CA THR A 39 4.96 2.48 2.20
C THR A 39 4.79 3.63 3.18
N SER A 40 3.99 3.42 4.22
CA SER A 40 3.73 4.40 5.26
C SER A 40 3.54 3.73 6.62
N SER A 41 3.54 4.53 7.67
CA SER A 41 3.05 4.08 8.96
C SER A 41 1.54 3.83 8.94
N VAL A 42 1.03 3.24 10.00
CA VAL A 42 -0.41 3.02 10.24
C VAL A 42 -1.18 4.34 10.41
N GLY A 43 -2.48 4.31 10.26
CA GLY A 43 -3.38 5.41 10.61
C GLY A 43 -3.34 6.58 9.60
N PRO A 44 -3.15 7.81 10.07
CA PRO A 44 -3.16 9.00 9.18
C PRO A 44 -2.13 8.95 8.07
N GLY A 45 -0.94 8.36 8.31
CA GLY A 45 0.08 8.15 7.29
C GLY A 45 -0.43 7.24 6.16
N ALA A 46 -1.08 6.13 6.51
CA ALA A 46 -1.69 5.24 5.54
C ALA A 46 -2.81 5.95 4.75
N THR A 47 -3.74 6.61 5.43
CA THR A 47 -4.88 7.26 4.78
C THR A 47 -4.48 8.39 3.84
N ASN A 48 -3.34 9.05 4.05
CA ASN A 48 -2.78 10.02 3.13
C ASN A 48 -2.52 9.45 1.72
N MET A 49 -2.30 8.15 1.59
CA MET A 49 -2.06 7.52 0.28
C MET A 49 -3.35 7.15 -0.48
N VAL A 50 -4.53 7.22 0.15
CA VAL A 50 -5.81 6.85 -0.49
C VAL A 50 -6.09 7.71 -1.73
N THR A 51 -5.83 9.02 -1.65
CA THR A 51 -5.98 9.92 -2.80
C THR A 51 -5.09 9.51 -3.97
N ALA A 52 -3.84 9.13 -3.70
CA ALA A 52 -2.94 8.66 -4.74
C ALA A 52 -3.40 7.32 -5.34
N ALA A 53 -3.92 6.40 -4.52
CA ALA A 53 -4.53 5.18 -5.02
C ALA A 53 -5.68 5.48 -5.98
N ALA A 54 -6.58 6.40 -5.64
CA ALA A 54 -7.68 6.82 -6.50
C ALA A 54 -7.19 7.42 -7.82
N VAL A 55 -6.14 8.24 -7.80
CA VAL A 55 -5.50 8.80 -9.00
C VAL A 55 -4.90 7.68 -9.87
N ALA A 56 -4.19 6.72 -9.27
CA ALA A 56 -3.64 5.58 -10.00
C ALA A 56 -4.75 4.72 -10.62
N MET A 57 -5.82 4.47 -9.87
CA MET A 57 -6.99 3.71 -10.31
C MET A 57 -7.66 4.35 -11.52
N SER A 58 -7.97 5.64 -11.46
CA SER A 58 -8.64 6.38 -12.54
C SER A 58 -7.79 6.49 -13.81
N ASN A 59 -6.46 6.50 -13.66
CA ASN A 59 -5.53 6.60 -14.78
C ASN A 59 -4.99 5.25 -15.27
N ARG A 60 -5.41 4.14 -14.66
CA ARG A 60 -4.93 2.77 -14.97
C ARG A 60 -3.40 2.70 -14.92
N LEU A 61 -2.81 3.16 -13.82
CA LEU A 61 -1.38 3.16 -13.59
C LEU A 61 -1.00 2.18 -12.48
N PRO A 62 0.09 1.43 -12.64
CA PRO A 62 0.57 0.53 -11.60
C PRO A 62 1.16 1.34 -10.45
N LEU A 63 0.78 0.98 -9.24
CA LEU A 63 1.31 1.51 -7.99
C LEU A 63 1.14 0.46 -6.91
N LEU A 64 2.21 0.03 -6.27
CA LEU A 64 2.11 -0.85 -5.11
C LEU A 64 2.14 -0.01 -3.83
N LEU A 65 1.08 -0.14 -3.05
CA LEU A 65 0.95 0.50 -1.74
C LEU A 65 1.07 -0.54 -0.64
N ILE A 66 1.96 -0.28 0.32
CA ILE A 66 2.16 -1.15 1.49
C ILE A 66 1.98 -0.29 2.75
N PRO A 67 0.74 0.07 3.09
CA PRO A 67 0.46 0.79 4.33
C PRO A 67 0.60 -0.14 5.55
N GLY A 68 1.13 0.39 6.65
CA GLY A 68 1.00 -0.26 7.95
C GLY A 68 -0.46 -0.37 8.37
N ASP A 69 -0.81 -1.45 9.06
CA ASP A 69 -2.15 -1.67 9.59
C ASP A 69 -2.13 -1.83 11.12
N THR A 70 -3.29 -1.91 11.72
CA THR A 70 -3.46 -2.21 13.14
C THR A 70 -2.86 -3.57 13.50
N PHE A 71 -2.61 -3.80 14.77
CA PHE A 71 -2.08 -5.06 15.24
C PHE A 71 -3.03 -6.23 14.92
N SER A 72 -2.47 -7.30 14.40
CA SER A 72 -3.20 -8.55 14.12
C SER A 72 -3.71 -9.22 15.38
N SER A 73 -2.98 -9.08 16.48
CA SER A 73 -3.35 -9.56 17.80
C SER A 73 -4.60 -8.88 18.36
N ARG A 74 -4.98 -7.71 17.80
CA ARG A 74 -6.10 -6.86 18.28
C ARG A 74 -5.99 -6.45 19.74
N LEU A 75 -4.77 -6.51 20.31
CA LEU A 75 -4.53 -5.96 21.63
C LEU A 75 -4.31 -4.45 21.49
N PRO A 76 -5.28 -3.62 21.90
CA PRO A 76 -5.13 -2.18 21.81
C PRO A 76 -4.19 -1.70 22.91
N ASP A 77 -2.92 -1.74 22.63
CA ASP A 77 -1.96 -0.98 23.42
C ASP A 77 -1.81 0.37 22.72
N PRO A 78 -1.71 1.51 23.42
CA PRO A 78 -1.63 2.80 22.77
C PRO A 78 -0.39 2.87 21.85
N VAL A 79 -0.64 2.58 20.58
CA VAL A 79 0.36 2.65 19.53
C VAL A 79 0.18 3.98 18.82
N LEU A 80 1.28 4.68 18.65
CA LEU A 80 1.28 5.96 17.95
C LEU A 80 0.63 5.81 16.56
N GLN A 81 -0.35 6.66 16.30
CA GLN A 81 -1.08 6.76 15.01
C GLN A 81 -2.04 5.58 14.70
N GLN A 82 -2.13 4.57 15.53
CA GLN A 82 -3.09 3.51 15.29
C GLN A 82 -4.52 4.02 15.55
N VAL A 83 -5.37 3.90 14.54
CA VAL A 83 -6.79 4.27 14.62
C VAL A 83 -7.60 3.02 14.92
N GLU A 84 -8.06 2.90 16.16
CA GLU A 84 -8.85 1.76 16.63
C GLU A 84 -10.33 1.97 16.38
N ASN A 85 -11.02 0.91 15.97
CA ASN A 85 -12.47 0.88 15.90
C ASN A 85 -12.99 -0.25 16.82
N PHE A 86 -13.23 0.07 18.09
CA PHE A 86 -13.65 -0.91 19.09
C PHE A 86 -15.04 -1.49 18.82
N THR A 87 -15.89 -0.80 18.07
CA THR A 87 -17.23 -1.29 17.71
C THR A 87 -17.23 -2.18 16.48
N SER A 88 -16.15 -2.14 15.68
CA SER A 88 -15.96 -2.98 14.49
C SER A 88 -14.50 -3.41 14.36
N PRO A 89 -14.05 -4.38 15.17
CA PRO A 89 -12.64 -4.72 15.31
C PRO A 89 -12.04 -5.42 14.08
N THR A 90 -12.83 -5.72 13.07
CA THR A 90 -12.38 -6.26 11.79
C THR A 90 -12.18 -5.19 10.72
N GLU A 91 -12.65 -3.96 10.98
CA GLU A 91 -12.46 -2.82 10.10
C GLU A 91 -11.27 -1.98 10.56
N THR A 92 -10.42 -1.62 9.62
CA THR A 92 -9.32 -0.69 9.88
C THR A 92 -9.41 0.49 8.92
N GLN A 93 -8.66 1.56 9.19
CA GLN A 93 -8.59 2.70 8.27
C GLN A 93 -8.13 2.30 6.87
N ASN A 94 -7.40 1.19 6.73
CA ASN A 94 -6.92 0.70 5.45
C ASN A 94 -8.03 0.08 4.59
N ASP A 95 -9.22 -0.17 5.14
CA ASP A 95 -10.38 -0.58 4.34
C ASP A 95 -10.79 0.50 3.32
N ALA A 96 -10.40 1.75 3.53
CA ALA A 96 -10.58 2.83 2.55
C ALA A 96 -9.90 2.54 1.21
N PHE A 97 -8.84 1.74 1.19
CA PHE A 97 -8.16 1.36 -0.07
C PHE A 97 -8.97 0.37 -0.93
N LYS A 98 -9.91 -0.37 -0.36
CA LYS A 98 -10.68 -1.38 -1.10
C LYS A 98 -11.42 -0.80 -2.31
N SER A 99 -11.94 0.42 -2.17
CA SER A 99 -12.71 1.09 -3.24
C SER A 99 -11.82 1.75 -4.30
N VAL A 100 -10.53 1.91 -4.04
CA VAL A 100 -9.59 2.64 -4.90
C VAL A 100 -8.38 1.81 -5.32
N SER A 101 -8.43 0.49 -5.10
CA SER A 101 -7.39 -0.46 -5.53
C SER A 101 -8.00 -1.56 -6.40
N LYS A 102 -7.28 -1.98 -7.42
CA LYS A 102 -7.64 -3.14 -8.24
C LYS A 102 -7.42 -4.47 -7.51
N TYR A 103 -6.43 -4.49 -6.64
CA TYR A 103 -6.15 -5.59 -5.74
C TYR A 103 -5.98 -5.04 -4.33
N PHE A 104 -6.62 -5.67 -3.37
CA PHE A 104 -6.46 -5.36 -1.95
C PHE A 104 -6.34 -6.66 -1.17
N ASP A 105 -5.31 -6.74 -0.34
CA ASP A 105 -5.16 -7.81 0.64
C ASP A 105 -4.69 -7.22 1.97
N ARG A 106 -5.08 -7.88 3.07
CA ARG A 106 -4.60 -7.59 4.42
C ARG A 106 -3.85 -8.81 4.92
N ILE A 107 -2.55 -8.70 5.04
CA ILE A 107 -1.72 -9.77 5.56
C ILE A 107 -1.42 -9.57 7.04
N THR A 108 -1.60 -10.63 7.79
CA THR A 108 -1.39 -10.69 9.26
C THR A 108 -0.26 -11.64 9.64
N ARG A 109 0.34 -12.30 8.65
CA ARG A 109 1.49 -13.19 8.81
C ARG A 109 2.44 -13.00 7.63
N PRO A 110 3.76 -13.01 7.86
CA PRO A 110 4.75 -12.78 6.80
C PRO A 110 4.62 -13.73 5.60
N GLU A 111 4.27 -14.99 5.83
CA GLU A 111 4.18 -16.01 4.76
C GLU A 111 3.10 -15.69 3.73
N GLN A 112 2.08 -14.92 4.11
CA GLN A 112 0.99 -14.54 3.19
C GLN A 112 1.48 -13.68 2.03
N ILE A 113 2.63 -13.00 2.18
CA ILE A 113 3.24 -12.21 1.10
C ILE A 113 3.57 -13.07 -0.12
N LEU A 114 3.91 -14.36 0.07
CA LEU A 114 4.27 -15.28 -1.00
C LEU A 114 3.11 -15.53 -1.98
N SER A 115 1.87 -15.37 -1.53
CA SER A 115 0.68 -15.48 -2.39
C SER A 115 0.12 -14.11 -2.79
N SER A 116 0.16 -13.14 -1.89
CA SER A 116 -0.43 -11.82 -2.11
C SER A 116 0.37 -10.99 -3.14
N LEU A 117 1.68 -10.95 -3.00
CA LEU A 117 2.52 -10.13 -3.88
C LEU A 117 2.47 -10.55 -5.36
N PRO A 118 2.54 -11.85 -5.73
CA PRO A 118 2.36 -12.26 -7.12
C PRO A 118 1.02 -11.85 -7.73
N GLN A 119 -0.07 -11.93 -6.97
CA GLN A 119 -1.39 -11.51 -7.42
C GLN A 119 -1.45 -9.99 -7.63
N ALA A 120 -0.89 -9.22 -6.71
CA ALA A 120 -0.77 -7.77 -6.83
C ALA A 120 0.02 -7.37 -8.09
N ILE A 121 1.16 -8.03 -8.33
CA ILE A 121 1.99 -7.79 -9.50
C ILE A 121 1.22 -8.13 -10.79
N GLN A 122 0.51 -9.25 -10.82
CA GLN A 122 -0.28 -9.66 -11.99
C GLN A 122 -1.30 -8.58 -12.37
N VAL A 123 -2.03 -8.04 -11.40
CA VAL A 123 -3.00 -6.97 -11.62
C VAL A 123 -2.33 -5.68 -12.11
N MET A 124 -1.21 -5.31 -11.53
CA MET A 124 -0.48 -4.10 -11.92
C MET A 124 0.17 -4.18 -13.29
N LEU A 125 0.47 -5.39 -13.77
CA LEU A 125 1.07 -5.63 -15.10
C LEU A 125 0.03 -5.94 -16.18
N ASP A 126 -1.25 -6.04 -15.84
CA ASP A 126 -2.31 -6.27 -16.84
C ASP A 126 -2.37 -5.10 -17.82
N PRO A 127 -2.15 -5.34 -19.14
CA PRO A 127 -2.14 -4.26 -20.11
C PRO A 127 -3.53 -3.66 -20.35
N ALA A 128 -4.59 -4.41 -20.12
CA ALA A 128 -5.97 -4.01 -20.38
C ALA A 128 -6.61 -3.33 -19.17
N ASP A 129 -6.38 -3.84 -17.97
CA ASP A 129 -7.05 -3.40 -16.75
C ASP A 129 -6.07 -3.12 -15.59
N CYS A 130 -4.94 -2.52 -15.90
CA CYS A 130 -3.94 -2.09 -14.94
C CYS A 130 -4.50 -1.11 -13.90
N GLY A 131 -3.99 -1.19 -12.68
CA GLY A 131 -4.33 -0.25 -11.61
C GLY A 131 -3.47 -0.48 -10.37
N PRO A 132 -3.71 0.28 -9.29
CA PRO A 132 -2.96 0.14 -8.06
C PRO A 132 -3.32 -1.15 -7.32
N ALA A 133 -2.34 -1.66 -6.60
CA ALA A 133 -2.53 -2.75 -5.65
C ALA A 133 -2.14 -2.28 -4.24
N THR A 134 -2.90 -2.71 -3.25
CA THR A 134 -2.64 -2.42 -1.84
C THR A 134 -2.49 -3.72 -1.07
N ILE A 135 -1.36 -3.87 -0.37
CA ILE A 135 -1.13 -4.94 0.60
C ILE A 135 -0.96 -4.28 1.96
N SER A 136 -1.99 -4.38 2.77
CA SER A 136 -2.01 -3.85 4.13
C SER A 136 -1.29 -4.81 5.07
N MET A 137 -0.33 -4.31 5.84
CA MET A 137 0.54 -5.15 6.68
C MET A 137 0.40 -4.77 8.16
N SER A 138 0.00 -5.74 8.98
CA SER A 138 0.04 -5.58 10.43
C SER A 138 1.46 -5.35 10.93
N GLN A 139 1.58 -4.66 12.08
CA GLN A 139 2.89 -4.25 12.62
C GLN A 139 3.46 -5.23 13.66
N ASP A 140 2.71 -6.24 14.06
CA ASP A 140 3.07 -7.28 15.02
C ASP A 140 3.27 -8.65 14.38
#